data_5218af980a34b9401af6d3085b22b8a4
#
_entry.id   5218af980a34b9401af6d3085b22b8a4
#
_cell.length_a   1.000
_cell.length_b   1.000
_cell.length_c   1.000
_cell.angle_alpha   90.00
_cell.angle_beta   90.00
_cell.angle_gamma   90.00
#
_symmetry.space_group_name_H-M   'P 1'
#
loop_
_entity.id
_entity.type
_entity.pdbx_description
1 polymer ?
#
loop_
_entity_poly.entity_id
_entity_poly.type
_entity_poly.pdbx_seq_one_letter_code
_entity_poly.pdbx_strand_id
1 'polypeptide(L)'
;MARPPLLATEVPEAILALNAGSSSLKFGLYKRPKNNEDPTVLVTGSVRDLHGTSPHFQAIAPDNTALVEEHWTESAPDAAIEGLLDWLQRHLGETRLVAVGHRVVHGGPEFSDPVEIDERILARLEALAPLAPLHQPASLAPARRIRALRPDLRQLACFDTAFHRQIGPPASRYALPRAFEAEGIRRYGFHGLSYESIAAQLKASGDRAAAGPASRIIVAHLGNGASLCAMQGLKSVDTTMGFSTLDGLVMGTRPGALDPGILLYLLQEKGFSADRLEQLLYHESGLLGVSGVSADVATLVASKALAAAEALDLFAFQVARQTAALAATLGGIERVIFTGGIGEHAPTVRRMIADRLKWLGADLDEQANASGATTISTRTSSILLERRSTQEELMIARHAVAFLHK
;
A
#
# COMPACT_ATOMS: atom_id res chain seq x y z
N MET A 1 19.62 -38.81 -43.23
CA MET A 1 18.56 -38.28 -42.34
C MET A 1 19.20 -37.29 -41.37
N ALA A 2 18.98 -36.00 -41.57
CA ALA A 2 19.47 -34.97 -40.65
C ALA A 2 18.61 -35.00 -39.35
N ARG A 3 19.27 -35.04 -38.19
CA ARG A 3 18.61 -34.89 -36.88
C ARG A 3 17.94 -33.53 -36.87
N PRO A 4 16.66 -33.42 -36.44
CA PRO A 4 16.02 -32.14 -36.22
C PRO A 4 16.85 -31.35 -35.17
N PRO A 5 16.97 -30.03 -35.30
CA PRO A 5 17.66 -29.22 -34.31
C PRO A 5 16.95 -29.39 -32.95
N LEU A 6 17.73 -29.71 -31.93
CA LEU A 6 17.29 -29.67 -30.52
C LEU A 6 16.71 -28.26 -30.29
N LEU A 7 15.38 -28.15 -30.07
CA LEU A 7 14.77 -26.94 -29.61
C LEU A 7 15.49 -26.60 -28.31
N ALA A 8 16.27 -25.53 -28.32
CA ALA A 8 16.84 -24.97 -27.09
C ALA A 8 15.68 -24.72 -26.13
N THR A 9 15.61 -25.44 -25.02
CA THR A 9 14.66 -25.19 -23.97
C THR A 9 14.94 -23.78 -23.45
N GLU A 10 14.05 -22.83 -23.77
CA GLU A 10 14.21 -21.45 -23.28
C GLU A 10 14.25 -21.45 -21.76
N VAL A 11 15.30 -20.86 -21.21
CA VAL A 11 15.47 -20.69 -19.77
C VAL A 11 14.28 -19.90 -19.22
N PRO A 12 13.57 -20.41 -18.22
CA PRO A 12 12.46 -19.67 -17.60
C PRO A 12 12.92 -18.32 -17.05
N GLU A 13 12.11 -17.31 -17.21
CA GLU A 13 12.41 -15.96 -16.72
C GLU A 13 11.53 -15.61 -15.52
N ALA A 14 12.11 -14.90 -14.55
CA ALA A 14 11.40 -14.42 -13.36
C ALA A 14 11.57 -12.92 -13.17
N ILE A 15 10.59 -12.34 -12.49
CA ILE A 15 10.54 -10.94 -12.05
C ILE A 15 10.44 -10.94 -10.52
N LEU A 16 11.25 -10.13 -9.88
CA LEU A 16 11.18 -9.87 -8.45
C LEU A 16 10.40 -8.57 -8.22
N ALA A 17 9.34 -8.62 -7.45
CA ALA A 17 8.62 -7.45 -6.95
C ALA A 17 9.02 -7.15 -5.51
N LEU A 18 9.43 -5.94 -5.22
CA LEU A 18 9.87 -5.49 -3.90
C LEU A 18 8.97 -4.36 -3.38
N ASN A 19 8.51 -4.51 -2.16
CA ASN A 19 7.72 -3.55 -1.43
C ASN A 19 8.41 -3.24 -0.09
N ALA A 20 9.30 -2.25 -0.13
CA ALA A 20 10.07 -1.83 1.03
C ALA A 20 9.30 -0.81 1.85
N GLY A 21 9.06 -1.14 3.11
CA GLY A 21 8.58 -0.24 4.15
C GLY A 21 9.70 0.16 5.11
N SER A 22 9.39 1.01 6.09
CA SER A 22 10.36 1.47 7.08
C SER A 22 10.91 0.37 7.98
N SER A 23 10.15 -0.69 8.26
CA SER A 23 10.53 -1.78 9.17
C SER A 23 10.49 -3.17 8.54
N SER A 24 10.06 -3.27 7.29
CA SER A 24 9.93 -4.57 6.63
C SER A 24 10.11 -4.46 5.13
N LEU A 25 10.58 -5.54 4.52
CA LEU A 25 10.65 -5.74 3.09
C LEU A 25 9.74 -6.92 2.73
N LYS A 26 8.69 -6.67 1.96
CA LYS A 26 7.89 -7.74 1.35
C LYS A 26 8.39 -7.98 -0.07
N PHE A 27 8.30 -9.21 -0.53
CA PHE A 27 8.67 -9.55 -1.89
C PHE A 27 7.78 -10.61 -2.49
N GLY A 28 7.69 -10.59 -3.81
CA GLY A 28 7.10 -11.65 -4.60
C GLY A 28 7.98 -11.98 -5.80
N LEU A 29 8.25 -13.26 -6.01
CA LEU A 29 8.91 -13.75 -7.21
C LEU A 29 7.87 -14.31 -8.16
N TYR A 30 7.87 -13.83 -9.39
CA TYR A 30 6.86 -14.19 -10.38
C TYR A 30 7.52 -14.72 -11.64
N LYS A 31 6.98 -15.80 -12.19
CA LYS A 31 7.34 -16.29 -13.53
C LYS A 31 6.86 -15.28 -14.57
N ARG A 32 7.77 -14.83 -15.44
CA ARG A 32 7.41 -13.99 -16.57
C ARG A 32 6.60 -14.81 -17.59
N PRO A 33 5.40 -14.37 -17.98
CA PRO A 33 4.64 -15.02 -19.03
C PRO A 33 5.28 -14.73 -20.40
N LYS A 34 5.12 -15.65 -21.34
CA LYS A 34 5.56 -15.47 -22.74
C LYS A 34 4.61 -14.57 -23.53
N ASN A 35 3.37 -14.49 -23.10
CA ASN A 35 2.28 -13.75 -23.74
C ASN A 35 1.76 -12.65 -22.79
N ASN A 36 0.70 -11.96 -23.18
CA ASN A 36 0.01 -10.96 -22.33
C ASN A 36 -0.82 -11.59 -21.18
N GLU A 37 -0.41 -12.74 -20.68
CA GLU A 37 -1.02 -13.39 -19.52
C GLU A 37 -0.51 -12.75 -18.22
N ASP A 38 -1.18 -13.00 -17.12
CA ASP A 38 -0.73 -12.57 -15.80
C ASP A 38 0.52 -13.33 -15.38
N PRO A 39 1.48 -12.65 -14.71
CA PRO A 39 2.63 -13.32 -14.12
C PRO A 39 2.17 -14.28 -13.02
N THR A 40 2.74 -15.50 -13.04
CA THR A 40 2.43 -16.53 -12.06
C THR A 40 3.35 -16.45 -10.87
N VAL A 41 2.80 -16.42 -9.66
CA VAL A 41 3.60 -16.40 -8.43
C VAL A 41 4.41 -17.69 -8.30
N LEU A 42 5.69 -17.56 -7.98
CA LEU A 42 6.62 -18.66 -7.67
C LEU A 42 6.87 -18.71 -6.16
N VAL A 43 7.10 -17.56 -5.54
CA VAL A 43 7.39 -17.42 -4.12
C VAL A 43 6.86 -16.07 -3.65
N THR A 44 6.35 -16.01 -2.43
CA THR A 44 6.12 -14.76 -1.69
C THR A 44 6.86 -14.80 -0.37
N GLY A 45 7.20 -13.64 0.17
CA GLY A 45 7.87 -13.62 1.47
C GLY A 45 8.08 -12.24 2.03
N SER A 46 8.74 -12.21 3.16
CA SER A 46 9.07 -10.95 3.85
C SER A 46 10.31 -11.07 4.71
N VAL A 47 10.99 -9.95 4.87
CA VAL A 47 11.95 -9.72 5.97
C VAL A 47 11.32 -8.70 6.89
N ARG A 48 11.11 -9.05 8.15
CA ARG A 48 10.52 -8.18 9.18
C ARG A 48 11.57 -7.76 10.18
N ASP A 49 11.31 -6.67 10.88
CA ASP A 49 12.21 -6.11 11.89
C ASP A 49 13.60 -5.77 11.34
N LEU A 50 13.63 -5.07 10.21
CA LEU A 50 14.86 -4.71 9.47
C LEU A 50 15.89 -3.94 10.30
N HIS A 51 15.46 -3.26 11.37
CA HIS A 51 16.33 -2.48 12.27
C HIS A 51 16.51 -3.15 13.64
N GLY A 52 15.88 -4.29 13.87
CA GLY A 52 16.01 -5.07 15.09
C GLY A 52 17.29 -5.90 15.11
N THR A 53 17.56 -6.54 16.24
CA THR A 53 18.77 -7.36 16.41
C THR A 53 18.70 -8.71 15.70
N SER A 54 17.52 -9.09 15.18
CA SER A 54 17.29 -10.44 14.62
C SER A 54 16.18 -10.38 13.56
N PRO A 55 16.45 -9.80 12.36
CA PRO A 55 15.46 -9.74 11.30
C PRO A 55 14.89 -11.12 10.96
N HIS A 56 13.58 -11.22 10.84
CA HIS A 56 12.87 -12.46 10.56
C HIS A 56 12.59 -12.59 9.06
N PHE A 57 13.25 -13.54 8.41
CA PHE A 57 13.07 -13.89 7.00
C PHE A 57 12.13 -15.07 6.84
N GLN A 58 11.12 -14.92 5.99
CA GLN A 58 10.18 -15.97 5.63
C GLN A 58 9.94 -15.97 4.13
N ALA A 59 9.94 -17.16 3.50
CA ALA A 59 9.51 -17.35 2.12
C ALA A 59 8.54 -18.54 2.02
N ILE A 60 7.50 -18.37 1.21
CA ILE A 60 6.34 -19.26 1.13
C ILE A 60 6.07 -19.59 -0.34
N ALA A 61 5.86 -20.86 -0.65
CA ALA A 61 5.44 -21.33 -1.97
C ALA A 61 3.94 -20.98 -2.25
N PRO A 62 3.48 -21.07 -3.50
CA PRO A 62 2.09 -20.76 -3.87
C PRO A 62 1.03 -21.63 -3.18
N ASP A 63 1.40 -22.83 -2.73
CA ASP A 63 0.53 -23.77 -1.99
C ASP A 63 0.54 -23.52 -0.47
N ASN A 64 1.14 -22.39 -0.02
CA ASN A 64 1.38 -22.01 1.36
C ASN A 64 2.40 -22.87 2.12
N THR A 65 3.17 -23.71 1.44
CA THR A 65 4.29 -24.42 2.06
C THR A 65 5.41 -23.44 2.41
N ALA A 66 5.87 -23.43 3.66
CA ALA A 66 7.02 -22.65 4.05
C ALA A 66 8.29 -23.22 3.40
N LEU A 67 8.97 -22.41 2.60
CA LEU A 67 10.25 -22.76 1.97
C LEU A 67 11.41 -22.50 2.92
N VAL A 68 11.30 -21.45 3.70
CA VAL A 68 12.27 -21.05 4.72
C VAL A 68 11.57 -20.17 5.76
N GLU A 69 12.00 -20.32 7.00
CA GLU A 69 11.66 -19.42 8.12
C GLU A 69 12.88 -19.37 9.02
N GLU A 70 13.57 -18.24 9.05
CA GLU A 70 14.83 -18.09 9.78
C GLU A 70 15.03 -16.66 10.30
N HIS A 71 15.91 -16.52 11.26
CA HIS A 71 16.36 -15.23 11.76
C HIS A 71 17.74 -14.90 11.23
N TRP A 72 17.90 -13.73 10.68
CA TRP A 72 19.19 -13.24 10.20
C TRP A 72 19.96 -12.52 11.31
N THR A 73 21.29 -12.61 11.25
CA THR A 73 22.17 -12.02 12.28
C THR A 73 22.56 -10.56 11.94
N GLU A 74 22.41 -10.16 10.68
CA GLU A 74 22.74 -8.81 10.24
C GLU A 74 21.48 -7.98 10.12
N SER A 75 21.43 -6.89 10.89
CA SER A 75 20.27 -6.00 11.00
C SER A 75 20.50 -4.69 10.24
N ALA A 76 20.56 -4.76 8.91
CA ALA A 76 20.62 -3.57 8.07
C ALA A 76 19.73 -3.77 6.83
N PRO A 77 19.03 -2.75 6.34
CA PRO A 77 18.23 -2.84 5.11
C PRO A 77 19.04 -3.36 3.91
N ASP A 78 20.30 -2.95 3.78
CA ASP A 78 21.20 -3.40 2.71
C ASP A 78 21.54 -4.88 2.85
N ALA A 79 21.82 -5.38 4.05
CA ALA A 79 22.08 -6.80 4.32
C ALA A 79 20.83 -7.65 4.01
N ALA A 80 19.63 -7.13 4.29
CA ALA A 80 18.39 -7.81 3.94
C ALA A 80 18.22 -7.99 2.42
N ILE A 81 18.62 -7.01 1.62
CA ILE A 81 18.61 -7.11 0.15
C ILE A 81 19.63 -8.13 -0.33
N GLU A 82 20.84 -8.10 0.22
CA GLU A 82 21.90 -9.07 -0.13
C GLU A 82 21.47 -10.50 0.20
N GLY A 83 21.01 -10.71 1.44
CA GLY A 83 20.54 -12.02 1.88
C GLY A 83 19.37 -12.55 1.01
N LEU A 84 18.44 -11.68 0.62
CA LEU A 84 17.36 -12.03 -0.28
C LEU A 84 17.88 -12.43 -1.68
N LEU A 85 18.79 -11.66 -2.25
CA LEU A 85 19.36 -11.98 -3.58
C LEU A 85 20.15 -13.29 -3.55
N ASP A 86 20.94 -13.52 -2.50
CA ASP A 86 21.69 -14.76 -2.30
C ASP A 86 20.77 -15.98 -2.12
N TRP A 87 19.68 -15.79 -1.36
CA TRP A 87 18.67 -16.83 -1.19
C TRP A 87 17.99 -17.16 -2.52
N LEU A 88 17.59 -16.13 -3.28
CA LEU A 88 16.97 -16.29 -4.60
C LEU A 88 17.92 -17.00 -5.56
N GLN A 89 19.18 -16.62 -5.61
CA GLN A 89 20.17 -17.26 -6.50
C GLN A 89 20.31 -18.77 -6.23
N ARG A 90 20.24 -19.20 -4.97
CA ARG A 90 20.29 -20.62 -4.60
C ARG A 90 19.00 -21.37 -4.92
N HIS A 91 17.84 -20.68 -4.97
CA HIS A 91 16.52 -21.30 -5.12
C HIS A 91 15.91 -21.17 -6.53
N LEU A 92 16.41 -20.27 -7.35
CA LEU A 92 15.93 -20.08 -8.72
C LEU A 92 16.25 -21.26 -9.67
N GLY A 93 17.21 -22.12 -9.34
CA GLY A 93 17.65 -23.20 -10.23
C GLY A 93 18.11 -22.64 -11.58
N GLU A 94 17.50 -23.12 -12.67
CA GLU A 94 17.76 -22.62 -14.02
C GLU A 94 17.00 -21.34 -14.38
N THR A 95 16.09 -20.85 -13.51
CA THR A 95 15.28 -19.66 -13.79
C THR A 95 16.13 -18.39 -13.69
N ARG A 96 16.08 -17.57 -14.72
CA ARG A 96 16.84 -16.31 -14.79
C ARG A 96 16.02 -15.14 -14.26
N LEU A 97 16.52 -14.41 -13.27
CA LEU A 97 15.96 -13.14 -12.85
C LEU A 97 16.26 -12.06 -13.91
N VAL A 98 15.21 -11.48 -14.52
CA VAL A 98 15.34 -10.55 -15.66
C VAL A 98 14.99 -9.11 -15.31
N ALA A 99 14.21 -8.89 -14.26
CA ALA A 99 13.87 -7.55 -13.78
C ALA A 99 13.51 -7.55 -12.31
N VAL A 100 13.64 -6.36 -11.69
CA VAL A 100 13.13 -6.06 -10.36
C VAL A 100 12.18 -4.87 -10.45
N GLY A 101 10.97 -5.03 -9.95
CA GLY A 101 10.03 -3.92 -9.74
C GLY A 101 10.07 -3.46 -8.29
N HIS A 102 10.08 -2.15 -8.07
CA HIS A 102 10.10 -1.53 -6.75
C HIS A 102 8.85 -0.73 -6.52
N ARG A 103 8.22 -0.90 -5.36
CA ARG A 103 7.28 0.10 -4.87
C ARG A 103 8.05 1.35 -4.46
N VAL A 104 7.70 2.49 -5.05
CA VAL A 104 8.21 3.81 -4.69
C VAL A 104 7.05 4.65 -4.18
N VAL A 105 7.21 5.24 -2.99
CA VAL A 105 6.09 5.90 -2.31
C VAL A 105 5.62 7.12 -3.08
N HIS A 106 6.52 7.94 -3.64
CA HIS A 106 6.16 9.20 -4.28
C HIS A 106 6.75 9.33 -5.68
N GLY A 107 5.88 9.55 -6.67
CA GLY A 107 6.28 9.87 -8.04
C GLY A 107 6.37 11.38 -8.33
N GLY A 108 6.00 12.24 -7.38
CA GLY A 108 5.94 13.68 -7.59
C GLY A 108 4.93 14.07 -8.70
N PRO A 109 5.06 15.26 -9.26
CA PRO A 109 4.22 15.70 -10.37
C PRO A 109 4.58 15.03 -11.72
N GLU A 110 5.77 14.45 -11.84
CA GLU A 110 6.31 13.95 -13.10
C GLU A 110 6.06 12.48 -13.37
N PHE A 111 6.19 11.63 -12.34
CA PHE A 111 6.13 10.19 -12.51
C PHE A 111 4.75 9.65 -12.20
N SER A 112 3.96 9.48 -13.25
CA SER A 112 2.59 8.95 -13.18
C SER A 112 2.47 7.52 -13.73
N ASP A 113 3.50 7.04 -14.41
CA ASP A 113 3.58 5.69 -14.98
C ASP A 113 4.87 5.02 -14.49
N PRO A 114 4.94 3.68 -14.48
CA PRO A 114 6.16 2.97 -14.13
C PRO A 114 7.33 3.37 -15.03
N VAL A 115 8.50 3.57 -14.44
CA VAL A 115 9.70 4.06 -15.13
C VAL A 115 10.91 3.19 -14.80
N GLU A 116 11.78 2.96 -15.80
CA GLU A 116 13.06 2.29 -15.58
C GLU A 116 14.00 3.16 -14.75
N ILE A 117 14.63 2.54 -13.76
CA ILE A 117 15.54 3.23 -12.84
C ILE A 117 16.94 3.20 -13.40
N ASP A 118 17.38 4.31 -13.97
CA ASP A 118 18.78 4.64 -14.25
C ASP A 118 19.32 5.64 -13.20
N GLU A 119 20.58 6.05 -13.29
CA GLU A 119 21.20 7.04 -12.39
C GLU A 119 20.43 8.36 -12.37
N ARG A 120 20.01 8.83 -13.55
CA ARG A 120 19.29 10.10 -13.70
C ARG A 120 17.90 10.04 -13.05
N ILE A 121 17.19 8.93 -13.26
CA ILE A 121 15.85 8.70 -12.66
C ILE A 121 15.99 8.55 -11.16
N LEU A 122 16.97 7.78 -10.69
CA LEU A 122 17.21 7.60 -9.25
C LEU A 122 17.47 8.94 -8.56
N ALA A 123 18.34 9.78 -9.10
CA ALA A 123 18.60 11.11 -8.55
C ALA A 123 17.34 12.01 -8.51
N ARG A 124 16.48 11.95 -9.54
CA ARG A 124 15.20 12.68 -9.57
C ARG A 124 14.21 12.17 -8.52
N LEU A 125 14.14 10.85 -8.31
CA LEU A 125 13.30 10.25 -7.28
C LEU A 125 13.80 10.59 -5.88
N GLU A 126 15.12 10.67 -5.68
CA GLU A 126 15.74 11.09 -4.42
C GLU A 126 15.43 12.56 -4.11
N ALA A 127 15.38 13.42 -5.13
CA ALA A 127 15.01 14.82 -4.97
C ALA A 127 13.56 15.02 -4.50
N LEU A 128 12.70 13.98 -4.59
CA LEU A 128 11.35 13.99 -4.04
C LEU A 128 11.30 13.67 -2.53
N ALA A 129 12.43 13.38 -1.88
CA ALA A 129 12.46 13.06 -0.45
C ALA A 129 11.74 14.10 0.44
N PRO A 130 11.78 15.42 0.19
CA PRO A 130 11.02 16.39 0.98
C PRO A 130 9.50 16.19 0.96
N LEU A 131 8.94 15.51 -0.06
CA LEU A 131 7.50 15.21 -0.14
C LEU A 131 7.10 13.99 0.70
N ALA A 132 8.05 13.11 1.02
CA ALA A 132 7.84 11.92 1.85
C ALA A 132 9.15 11.54 2.58
N PRO A 133 9.63 12.35 3.54
CA PRO A 133 10.99 12.27 4.06
C PRO A 133 11.33 10.93 4.72
N LEU A 134 10.38 10.31 5.40
CA LEU A 134 10.58 9.01 6.05
C LEU A 134 10.42 7.82 5.10
N HIS A 135 9.67 7.98 4.01
CA HIS A 135 9.28 6.85 3.16
C HIS A 135 10.06 6.79 1.86
N GLN A 136 10.34 7.94 1.24
CA GLN A 136 11.02 7.98 -0.06
C GLN A 136 12.43 7.39 -0.01
N PRO A 137 13.31 7.77 0.95
CA PRO A 137 14.63 7.16 1.04
C PRO A 137 14.59 5.65 1.29
N ALA A 138 13.70 5.20 2.17
CA ALA A 138 13.54 3.77 2.47
C ALA A 138 13.04 2.96 1.26
N SER A 139 12.14 3.52 0.45
CA SER A 139 11.65 2.86 -0.77
C SER A 139 12.67 2.80 -1.89
N LEU A 140 13.65 3.73 -1.93
CA LEU A 140 14.71 3.77 -2.96
C LEU A 140 15.97 3.01 -2.56
N ALA A 141 16.19 2.74 -1.28
CA ALA A 141 17.37 2.03 -0.79
C ALA A 141 17.57 0.66 -1.47
N PRO A 142 16.54 -0.19 -1.64
CA PRO A 142 16.68 -1.46 -2.36
C PRO A 142 17.14 -1.28 -3.80
N ALA A 143 16.58 -0.28 -4.51
CA ALA A 143 16.97 -0.04 -5.91
C ALA A 143 18.43 0.38 -6.03
N ARG A 144 18.89 1.25 -5.12
CA ARG A 144 20.31 1.67 -5.06
C ARG A 144 21.22 0.47 -4.77
N ARG A 145 20.85 -0.36 -3.79
CA ARG A 145 21.66 -1.53 -3.40
C ARG A 145 21.72 -2.56 -4.52
N ILE A 146 20.60 -2.91 -5.13
CA ILE A 146 20.57 -3.87 -6.25
C ILE A 146 21.37 -3.34 -7.44
N ARG A 147 21.30 -2.04 -7.75
CA ARG A 147 22.10 -1.46 -8.83
C ARG A 147 23.60 -1.59 -8.59
N ALA A 148 24.06 -1.44 -7.35
CA ALA A 148 25.46 -1.63 -7.00
C ALA A 148 25.91 -3.09 -7.12
N LEU A 149 25.07 -4.06 -6.74
CA LEU A 149 25.37 -5.48 -6.76
C LEU A 149 25.17 -6.13 -8.16
N ARG A 150 24.14 -5.67 -8.88
CA ARG A 150 23.69 -6.24 -10.15
C ARG A 150 23.37 -5.13 -11.15
N PRO A 151 24.39 -4.43 -11.68
CA PRO A 151 24.21 -3.33 -12.63
C PRO A 151 23.58 -3.76 -13.96
N ASP A 152 23.63 -5.05 -14.27
CA ASP A 152 23.01 -5.69 -15.43
C ASP A 152 21.50 -5.89 -15.30
N LEU A 153 20.97 -5.85 -14.08
CA LEU A 153 19.57 -6.16 -13.81
C LEU A 153 18.68 -4.93 -14.00
N ARG A 154 17.71 -5.05 -14.89
CA ARG A 154 16.74 -3.97 -15.14
C ARG A 154 15.88 -3.75 -13.90
N GLN A 155 15.66 -2.48 -13.56
CA GLN A 155 14.88 -2.10 -12.39
C GLN A 155 13.79 -1.10 -12.76
N LEU A 156 12.62 -1.25 -12.17
CA LEU A 156 11.43 -0.46 -12.47
C LEU A 156 10.86 0.16 -11.19
N ALA A 157 10.57 1.46 -11.20
CA ALA A 157 9.83 2.14 -10.14
C ALA A 157 8.32 2.12 -10.44
N CYS A 158 7.51 1.67 -9.49
CA CYS A 158 6.04 1.71 -9.49
C CYS A 158 5.57 2.59 -8.34
N PHE A 159 4.71 3.57 -8.60
CA PHE A 159 4.44 4.65 -7.65
C PHE A 159 3.09 4.49 -6.95
N ASP A 160 3.06 4.66 -5.62
CA ASP A 160 1.80 4.71 -4.86
C ASP A 160 0.91 5.87 -5.27
N THR A 161 1.50 6.97 -5.73
CA THR A 161 0.75 8.16 -6.18
C THR A 161 0.15 8.00 -7.57
N ALA A 162 0.60 7.04 -8.37
CA ALA A 162 0.23 6.91 -9.78
C ALA A 162 -1.27 6.67 -10.01
N PHE A 163 -1.90 5.83 -9.18
CA PHE A 163 -3.32 5.51 -9.30
C PHE A 163 -4.23 6.73 -9.11
N HIS A 164 -3.75 7.74 -8.38
CA HIS A 164 -4.47 8.97 -8.04
C HIS A 164 -4.21 10.13 -9.00
N ARG A 165 -3.36 9.94 -10.01
CA ARG A 165 -2.93 11.03 -10.92
C ARG A 165 -4.09 11.74 -11.64
N GLN A 166 -5.22 11.05 -11.82
CA GLN A 166 -6.39 11.59 -12.52
C GLN A 166 -7.30 12.43 -11.61
N ILE A 167 -7.04 12.50 -10.31
CA ILE A 167 -7.78 13.37 -9.40
C ILE A 167 -7.55 14.83 -9.83
N GLY A 168 -8.62 15.45 -10.33
CA GLY A 168 -8.63 16.84 -10.75
C GLY A 168 -9.26 17.76 -9.71
N PRO A 169 -9.24 19.09 -9.94
CA PRO A 169 -10.01 20.02 -9.10
C PRO A 169 -11.51 19.70 -9.13
N PRO A 170 -12.24 19.92 -8.01
CA PRO A 170 -11.72 20.53 -6.77
C PRO A 170 -10.99 19.56 -5.85
N ALA A 171 -11.13 18.23 -6.00
CA ALA A 171 -10.62 17.23 -5.05
C ALA A 171 -9.08 17.25 -4.88
N SER A 172 -8.33 17.62 -5.93
CA SER A 172 -6.87 17.73 -5.87
C SER A 172 -6.34 18.99 -5.22
N ARG A 173 -7.20 19.98 -4.94
CA ARG A 173 -6.78 21.33 -4.55
C ARG A 173 -6.91 21.56 -3.05
N TYR A 174 -5.94 22.27 -2.47
CA TYR A 174 -6.05 22.87 -1.15
C TYR A 174 -6.50 24.33 -1.24
N ALA A 175 -7.20 24.81 -0.22
CA ALA A 175 -7.62 26.20 -0.13
C ALA A 175 -6.46 27.11 0.31
N LEU A 176 -5.38 27.10 -0.48
CA LEU A 176 -4.18 27.91 -0.32
C LEU A 176 -4.01 28.86 -1.52
N PRO A 177 -3.18 29.90 -1.41
CA PRO A 177 -2.85 30.76 -2.56
C PRO A 177 -2.40 29.95 -3.78
N ARG A 178 -2.84 30.35 -4.97
CA ARG A 178 -2.58 29.62 -6.23
C ARG A 178 -1.10 29.40 -6.55
N ALA A 179 -0.22 30.28 -6.04
CA ALA A 179 1.22 30.10 -6.18
C ALA A 179 1.70 28.74 -5.70
N PHE A 180 1.18 28.27 -4.55
CA PHE A 180 1.54 26.96 -4.00
C PHE A 180 1.08 25.78 -4.86
N GLU A 181 -0.05 25.90 -5.56
CA GLU A 181 -0.48 24.87 -6.52
C GLU A 181 0.50 24.79 -7.69
N ALA A 182 1.00 25.95 -8.17
CA ALA A 182 2.01 26.00 -9.22
C ALA A 182 3.37 25.39 -8.78
N GLU A 183 3.66 25.41 -7.48
CA GLU A 183 4.83 24.77 -6.88
C GLU A 183 4.63 23.27 -6.61
N GLY A 184 3.47 22.70 -6.96
CA GLY A 184 3.17 21.30 -6.79
C GLY A 184 2.49 20.93 -5.46
N ILE A 185 2.05 21.91 -4.67
CA ILE A 185 1.28 21.63 -3.45
C ILE A 185 -0.17 21.29 -3.81
N ARG A 186 -0.41 19.99 -3.90
CA ARG A 186 -1.71 19.41 -4.26
C ARG A 186 -1.92 18.08 -3.53
N ARG A 187 -3.13 17.52 -3.59
CA ARG A 187 -3.39 16.15 -3.17
C ARG A 187 -2.76 15.19 -4.16
N TYR A 188 -1.87 14.33 -3.69
CA TYR A 188 -1.26 13.25 -4.47
C TYR A 188 -1.98 11.91 -4.25
N GLY A 189 -2.28 11.57 -3.00
CA GLY A 189 -2.80 10.27 -2.62
C GLY A 189 -1.72 9.19 -2.61
N PHE A 190 -1.95 8.12 -1.83
CA PHE A 190 -0.99 7.03 -1.63
C PHE A 190 -1.72 5.68 -1.57
N HIS A 191 -1.01 4.58 -1.36
CA HIS A 191 -1.50 3.21 -1.46
C HIS A 191 -2.07 2.86 -2.85
N GLY A 192 -1.61 3.53 -3.89
CA GLY A 192 -2.15 3.39 -5.25
C GLY A 192 -2.05 1.98 -5.79
N LEU A 193 -0.96 1.25 -5.53
CA LEU A 193 -0.80 -0.15 -5.93
C LEU A 193 -1.85 -1.07 -5.28
N SER A 194 -2.21 -0.80 -4.03
CA SER A 194 -3.29 -1.52 -3.35
C SER A 194 -4.65 -1.24 -4.01
N TYR A 195 -4.96 0.01 -4.31
CA TYR A 195 -6.21 0.38 -4.98
C TYR A 195 -6.27 -0.16 -6.41
N GLU A 196 -5.16 -0.13 -7.14
CA GLU A 196 -5.03 -0.73 -8.45
C GLU A 196 -5.29 -2.24 -8.41
N SER A 197 -4.77 -2.94 -7.39
CA SER A 197 -5.03 -4.36 -7.17
C SER A 197 -6.52 -4.64 -7.01
N ILE A 198 -7.22 -3.87 -6.18
CA ILE A 198 -8.67 -4.04 -5.98
C ILE A 198 -9.44 -3.73 -7.28
N ALA A 199 -9.09 -2.66 -7.99
CA ALA A 199 -9.70 -2.33 -9.27
C ALA A 199 -9.49 -3.44 -10.32
N ALA A 200 -8.30 -4.03 -10.40
CA ALA A 200 -7.99 -5.15 -11.27
C ALA A 200 -8.79 -6.40 -10.92
N GLN A 201 -8.95 -6.74 -9.64
CA GLN A 201 -9.78 -7.86 -9.18
C GLN A 201 -11.25 -7.67 -9.56
N LEU A 202 -11.81 -6.48 -9.36
CA LEU A 202 -13.19 -6.16 -9.75
C LEU A 202 -13.39 -6.28 -11.26
N LYS A 203 -12.42 -5.80 -12.05
CA LYS A 203 -12.43 -5.95 -13.50
C LYS A 203 -12.37 -7.43 -13.92
N ALA A 204 -11.47 -8.20 -13.34
CA ALA A 204 -11.27 -9.61 -13.65
C ALA A 204 -12.49 -10.49 -13.26
N SER A 205 -13.22 -10.12 -12.20
CA SER A 205 -14.45 -10.84 -11.80
C SER A 205 -15.62 -10.64 -12.75
N GLY A 206 -15.50 -9.76 -13.75
CA GLY A 206 -16.59 -9.45 -14.68
C GLY A 206 -17.72 -8.64 -14.06
N ASP A 207 -17.50 -8.01 -12.91
CA ASP A 207 -18.50 -7.18 -12.22
C ASP A 207 -18.74 -5.88 -13.01
N ARG A 208 -19.75 -5.95 -13.89
CA ARG A 208 -20.12 -4.81 -14.75
C ARG A 208 -20.61 -3.60 -13.97
N ALA A 209 -21.23 -3.81 -12.80
CA ALA A 209 -21.69 -2.73 -11.96
C ALA A 209 -20.49 -1.96 -11.37
N ALA A 210 -19.47 -2.66 -10.89
CA ALA A 210 -18.25 -2.06 -10.39
C ALA A 210 -17.43 -1.35 -11.49
N ALA A 211 -17.37 -1.92 -12.69
CA ALA A 211 -16.61 -1.37 -13.82
C ALA A 211 -17.35 -0.24 -14.55
N GLY A 212 -18.64 -0.06 -14.29
CA GLY A 212 -19.47 0.97 -14.94
C GLY A 212 -19.01 2.39 -14.60
N PRO A 213 -19.17 3.35 -15.54
CA PRO A 213 -18.72 4.74 -15.34
C PRO A 213 -19.47 5.48 -14.23
N ALA A 214 -20.61 4.97 -13.81
CA ALA A 214 -21.42 5.52 -12.71
C ALA A 214 -21.22 4.78 -11.39
N SER A 215 -20.31 3.82 -11.29
CA SER A 215 -20.06 3.07 -10.06
C SER A 215 -19.57 3.98 -8.93
N ARG A 216 -20.01 3.71 -7.70
CA ARG A 216 -19.71 4.51 -6.50
C ARG A 216 -19.11 3.61 -5.43
N ILE A 217 -17.80 3.42 -5.51
CA ILE A 217 -17.06 2.47 -4.69
C ILE A 217 -16.11 3.24 -3.78
N ILE A 218 -16.06 2.87 -2.50
CA ILE A 218 -15.02 3.32 -1.58
C ILE A 218 -14.20 2.11 -1.18
N VAL A 219 -12.89 2.18 -1.37
CA VAL A 219 -11.94 1.17 -0.90
C VAL A 219 -11.23 1.71 0.32
N ALA A 220 -11.29 0.95 1.40
CA ALA A 220 -10.66 1.25 2.67
C ALA A 220 -9.41 0.36 2.83
N HIS A 221 -8.24 0.91 2.50
CA HIS A 221 -6.97 0.29 2.82
C HIS A 221 -6.63 0.62 4.27
N LEU A 222 -6.80 -0.36 5.15
CA LEU A 222 -6.58 -0.22 6.58
C LEU A 222 -5.42 -1.12 7.00
N GLY A 223 -4.31 -0.51 7.36
CA GLY A 223 -3.09 -1.12 7.86
C GLY A 223 -2.43 -0.23 8.91
N ASN A 224 -1.15 -0.41 9.17
CA ASN A 224 -0.39 0.53 10.00
C ASN A 224 -0.38 1.94 9.38
N GLY A 225 -0.31 2.05 8.04
CA GLY A 225 -0.79 3.18 7.28
C GLY A 225 -2.22 2.92 6.82
N ALA A 226 -3.09 3.94 6.80
CA ALA A 226 -4.48 3.79 6.41
C ALA A 226 -4.96 4.94 5.54
N SER A 227 -5.74 4.63 4.52
CA SER A 227 -6.43 5.62 3.68
C SER A 227 -7.69 5.04 3.05
N LEU A 228 -8.54 5.93 2.54
CA LEU A 228 -9.69 5.59 1.71
C LEU A 228 -9.49 6.14 0.31
N CYS A 229 -10.03 5.44 -0.68
CA CYS A 229 -10.10 5.90 -2.06
C CYS A 229 -11.54 5.81 -2.57
N ALA A 230 -12.06 6.92 -3.07
CA ALA A 230 -13.30 6.96 -3.83
C ALA A 230 -13.00 6.61 -5.29
N MET A 231 -13.70 5.61 -5.81
CA MET A 231 -13.53 5.14 -7.20
C MET A 231 -14.83 5.29 -7.97
N GLN A 232 -14.69 5.76 -9.20
CA GLN A 232 -15.76 5.77 -10.20
C GLN A 232 -15.23 5.14 -11.50
N GLY A 233 -15.90 4.14 -12.03
CA GLY A 233 -15.40 3.39 -13.19
C GLY A 233 -14.02 2.78 -12.94
N LEU A 234 -13.76 2.29 -11.72
CA LEU A 234 -12.47 1.73 -11.27
C LEU A 234 -11.29 2.73 -11.32
N LYS A 235 -11.55 4.02 -11.35
CA LYS A 235 -10.55 5.09 -11.32
C LYS A 235 -10.69 5.91 -10.05
N SER A 236 -9.56 6.34 -9.48
CA SER A 236 -9.57 7.22 -8.32
C SER A 236 -10.12 8.60 -8.68
N VAL A 237 -11.11 9.08 -7.93
CA VAL A 237 -11.69 10.43 -8.06
C VAL A 237 -11.43 11.28 -6.83
N ASP A 238 -11.19 10.66 -5.67
CA ASP A 238 -10.79 11.32 -4.43
C ASP A 238 -10.13 10.31 -3.50
N THR A 239 -9.34 10.79 -2.52
CA THR A 239 -8.67 9.94 -1.53
C THR A 239 -8.38 10.73 -0.25
N THR A 240 -8.25 10.05 0.87
CA THR A 240 -8.06 10.71 2.17
C THR A 240 -6.63 11.14 2.45
N MET A 241 -5.61 10.41 2.00
CA MET A 241 -4.24 10.91 2.07
C MET A 241 -4.05 12.04 1.07
N GLY A 242 -3.37 13.09 1.49
CA GLY A 242 -3.30 14.35 0.78
C GLY A 242 -1.97 14.61 0.10
N PHE A 243 -1.36 15.74 0.46
CA PHE A 243 -0.02 16.13 0.03
C PHE A 243 1.04 15.16 0.57
N SER A 244 0.86 14.71 1.80
CA SER A 244 1.73 13.75 2.47
C SER A 244 0.94 12.55 3.01
N THR A 245 1.64 11.57 3.56
CA THR A 245 1.07 10.40 4.22
C THR A 245 0.57 10.67 5.65
N LEU A 246 0.63 11.93 6.13
CA LEU A 246 0.11 12.35 7.44
C LEU A 246 -1.38 12.64 7.43
N ASP A 247 -1.94 13.03 6.27
CA ASP A 247 -3.34 13.44 6.14
C ASP A 247 -4.31 12.24 6.16
N GLY A 248 -5.58 12.52 6.41
CA GLY A 248 -6.68 11.57 6.29
C GLY A 248 -7.04 10.84 7.56
N LEU A 249 -6.84 9.54 7.63
CA LEU A 249 -7.27 8.68 8.73
C LEU A 249 -6.27 8.68 9.90
N VAL A 250 -6.77 8.38 11.10
CA VAL A 250 -5.92 7.91 12.20
C VAL A 250 -5.21 6.63 11.76
N MET A 251 -3.94 6.48 12.08
CA MET A 251 -3.09 5.35 11.71
C MET A 251 -2.39 4.78 12.96
N GLY A 252 -1.50 3.83 12.79
CA GLY A 252 -0.79 3.24 13.94
C GLY A 252 -0.09 4.28 14.80
N THR A 253 0.71 5.16 14.17
CA THR A 253 1.50 6.20 14.86
C THR A 253 1.27 7.62 14.32
N ARG A 254 0.42 7.80 13.30
CA ARG A 254 0.12 9.08 12.65
C ARG A 254 -1.30 9.54 12.97
N PRO A 255 -1.52 10.84 13.22
CA PRO A 255 -2.80 11.33 13.69
C PRO A 255 -3.91 11.39 12.63
N GLY A 256 -3.55 11.41 11.34
CA GLY A 256 -4.46 11.80 10.27
C GLY A 256 -4.71 13.30 10.23
N ALA A 257 -5.87 13.70 9.69
CA ALA A 257 -6.24 15.11 9.57
C ALA A 257 -6.35 15.79 10.95
N LEU A 258 -5.58 16.86 11.11
CA LEU A 258 -5.57 17.72 12.30
C LEU A 258 -5.99 19.14 11.96
N ASP A 259 -6.47 19.89 12.98
CA ASP A 259 -6.59 21.33 12.90
C ASP A 259 -5.18 21.96 12.81
N PRO A 260 -4.87 22.75 11.75
CA PRO A 260 -3.59 23.43 11.63
C PRO A 260 -3.23 24.34 12.82
N GLY A 261 -4.24 24.86 13.55
CA GLY A 261 -4.04 25.64 14.75
C GLY A 261 -3.32 24.88 15.87
N ILE A 262 -3.50 23.54 15.93
CA ILE A 262 -2.74 22.71 16.88
C ILE A 262 -1.24 22.76 16.56
N LEU A 263 -0.85 22.71 15.28
CA LEU A 263 0.53 22.75 14.86
C LEU A 263 1.17 24.10 15.21
N LEU A 264 0.46 25.19 14.94
CA LEU A 264 0.89 26.54 15.30
C LEU A 264 1.05 26.68 16.82
N TYR A 265 0.09 26.17 17.62
CA TYR A 265 0.15 26.19 19.08
C TYR A 265 1.38 25.41 19.60
N LEU A 266 1.66 24.23 19.05
CA LEU A 266 2.83 23.45 19.48
C LEU A 266 4.14 24.15 19.16
N LEU A 267 4.23 24.79 17.99
CA LEU A 267 5.43 25.55 17.58
C LEU A 267 5.62 26.82 18.42
N GLN A 268 4.56 27.61 18.58
CA GLN A 268 4.64 28.98 19.14
C GLN A 268 4.58 28.98 20.66
N GLU A 269 3.67 28.19 21.25
CA GLU A 269 3.41 28.22 22.70
C GLU A 269 4.13 27.09 23.46
N LYS A 270 4.29 25.92 22.83
CA LYS A 270 5.00 24.79 23.46
C LYS A 270 6.48 24.73 23.10
N GLY A 271 6.95 25.59 22.19
CA GLY A 271 8.35 25.69 21.81
C GLY A 271 8.89 24.46 21.06
N PHE A 272 8.02 23.70 20.39
CA PHE A 272 8.47 22.57 19.58
C PHE A 272 9.26 23.06 18.38
N SER A 273 10.39 22.39 18.10
CA SER A 273 11.06 22.54 16.81
C SER A 273 10.27 21.80 15.70
N ALA A 274 10.58 22.11 14.46
CA ALA A 274 10.01 21.39 13.31
C ALA A 274 10.30 19.89 13.40
N ASP A 275 11.53 19.51 13.77
CA ASP A 275 11.95 18.10 13.92
C ASP A 275 11.16 17.41 15.06
N ARG A 276 10.95 18.13 16.20
CA ARG A 276 10.14 17.58 17.29
C ARG A 276 8.68 17.38 16.88
N LEU A 277 8.15 18.30 16.09
CA LEU A 277 6.80 18.20 15.56
C LEU A 277 6.69 17.04 14.57
N GLU A 278 7.67 16.87 13.69
CA GLU A 278 7.75 15.74 12.76
C GLU A 278 7.77 14.41 13.52
N GLN A 279 8.63 14.28 14.54
CA GLN A 279 8.71 13.10 15.39
C GLN A 279 7.37 12.78 16.05
N LEU A 280 6.67 13.78 16.61
CA LEU A 280 5.34 13.62 17.21
C LEU A 280 4.33 13.07 16.19
N LEU A 281 4.27 13.70 15.01
CA LEU A 281 3.23 13.40 14.02
C LEU A 281 3.44 12.05 13.34
N TYR A 282 4.68 11.63 13.11
CA TYR A 282 4.95 10.36 12.42
C TYR A 282 5.06 9.17 13.36
N HIS A 283 5.52 9.35 14.62
CA HIS A 283 5.94 8.23 15.47
C HIS A 283 5.23 8.13 16.81
N GLU A 284 4.62 9.22 17.32
CA GLU A 284 4.10 9.26 18.69
C GLU A 284 2.58 9.53 18.75
N SER A 285 1.93 9.68 17.60
CA SER A 285 0.50 9.99 17.48
C SER A 285 -0.33 8.75 17.14
N GLY A 286 -1.50 8.93 16.57
CA GLY A 286 -2.37 7.85 16.10
C GLY A 286 -2.86 6.92 17.20
N LEU A 287 -3.04 5.65 16.86
CA LEU A 287 -3.48 4.62 17.81
C LEU A 287 -2.52 4.52 19.01
N LEU A 288 -1.22 4.57 18.77
CA LEU A 288 -0.21 4.57 19.84
C LEU A 288 -0.38 5.75 20.77
N GLY A 289 -0.47 6.97 20.22
CA GLY A 289 -0.55 8.19 21.02
C GLY A 289 -1.85 8.28 21.83
N VAL A 290 -2.97 7.86 21.26
CA VAL A 290 -4.27 7.89 21.94
C VAL A 290 -4.40 6.78 22.98
N SER A 291 -3.93 5.56 22.67
CA SER A 291 -4.04 4.44 23.60
C SER A 291 -2.98 4.45 24.70
N GLY A 292 -1.79 4.98 24.42
CA GLY A 292 -0.61 4.79 25.24
C GLY A 292 -0.19 3.32 25.39
N VAL A 293 -0.75 2.41 24.58
CA VAL A 293 -0.56 0.96 24.67
C VAL A 293 0.19 0.41 23.47
N SER A 294 -0.35 0.62 22.26
CA SER A 294 0.22 0.04 21.03
C SER A 294 -0.26 0.75 19.77
N ALA A 295 0.55 0.70 18.71
CA ALA A 295 0.16 1.05 17.36
C ALA A 295 -0.59 -0.10 16.64
N ASP A 296 -0.49 -1.34 17.17
CA ASP A 296 -1.04 -2.54 16.57
C ASP A 296 -2.49 -2.81 17.00
N VAL A 297 -3.38 -2.93 16.01
CA VAL A 297 -4.82 -3.13 16.25
C VAL A 297 -5.10 -4.48 16.92
N ALA A 298 -4.37 -5.55 16.60
CA ALA A 298 -4.59 -6.85 17.23
C ALA A 298 -4.29 -6.79 18.73
N THR A 299 -3.21 -6.12 19.10
CA THR A 299 -2.84 -5.84 20.49
C THR A 299 -3.90 -5.00 21.21
N LEU A 300 -4.41 -3.95 20.54
CA LEU A 300 -5.45 -3.09 21.12
C LEU A 300 -6.78 -3.83 21.31
N VAL A 301 -7.19 -4.67 20.35
CA VAL A 301 -8.41 -5.51 20.46
C VAL A 301 -8.31 -6.50 21.62
N ALA A 302 -7.13 -7.05 21.87
CA ALA A 302 -6.89 -7.98 22.98
C ALA A 302 -6.75 -7.28 24.36
N SER A 303 -6.52 -5.96 24.36
CA SER A 303 -6.29 -5.17 25.58
C SER A 303 -7.59 -4.94 26.36
N LYS A 304 -7.48 -4.95 27.69
CA LYS A 304 -8.58 -4.57 28.61
C LYS A 304 -8.52 -3.10 29.02
N ALA A 305 -7.52 -2.35 28.58
CA ALA A 305 -7.38 -0.93 28.90
C ALA A 305 -8.47 -0.11 28.23
N LEU A 306 -9.11 0.80 28.97
CA LEU A 306 -10.12 1.71 28.42
C LEU A 306 -9.55 2.54 27.27
N ALA A 307 -8.34 3.07 27.42
CA ALA A 307 -7.68 3.86 26.39
C ALA A 307 -7.45 3.09 25.07
N ALA A 308 -7.27 1.75 25.11
CA ALA A 308 -7.21 0.94 23.91
C ALA A 308 -8.57 0.89 23.18
N ALA A 309 -9.66 0.74 23.92
CA ALA A 309 -11.02 0.78 23.36
C ALA A 309 -11.33 2.17 22.77
N GLU A 310 -10.97 3.26 23.45
CA GLU A 310 -11.15 4.64 22.99
C GLU A 310 -10.36 4.90 21.69
N ALA A 311 -9.13 4.39 21.58
CA ALA A 311 -8.32 4.52 20.37
C ALA A 311 -8.95 3.77 19.18
N LEU A 312 -9.45 2.56 19.37
CA LEU A 312 -10.17 1.80 18.34
C LEU A 312 -11.48 2.49 17.94
N ASP A 313 -12.18 3.08 18.91
CA ASP A 313 -13.42 3.83 18.67
C ASP A 313 -13.17 5.07 17.83
N LEU A 314 -12.13 5.84 18.15
CA LEU A 314 -11.67 6.99 17.37
C LEU A 314 -11.28 6.58 15.94
N PHE A 315 -10.54 5.47 15.79
CA PHE A 315 -10.16 4.95 14.48
C PHE A 315 -11.40 4.63 13.63
N ALA A 316 -12.32 3.83 14.16
CA ALA A 316 -13.53 3.44 13.45
C ALA A 316 -14.43 4.64 13.13
N PHE A 317 -14.54 5.61 14.06
CA PHE A 317 -15.25 6.87 13.86
C PHE A 317 -14.66 7.66 12.68
N GLN A 318 -13.34 7.83 12.64
CA GLN A 318 -12.69 8.58 11.58
C GLN A 318 -12.83 7.89 10.21
N VAL A 319 -12.72 6.55 10.16
CA VAL A 319 -12.94 5.79 8.91
C VAL A 319 -14.37 6.00 8.41
N ALA A 320 -15.36 5.85 9.27
CA ALA A 320 -16.77 6.03 8.89
C ALA A 320 -17.08 7.48 8.45
N ARG A 321 -16.56 8.49 9.18
CA ARG A 321 -16.71 9.90 8.82
C ARG A 321 -16.11 10.21 7.45
N GLN A 322 -14.90 9.75 7.18
CA GLN A 322 -14.26 9.97 5.89
C GLN A 322 -14.92 9.18 4.76
N THR A 323 -15.46 7.99 5.06
CA THR A 323 -16.30 7.24 4.11
C THR A 323 -17.51 8.05 3.69
N ALA A 324 -18.22 8.67 4.64
CA ALA A 324 -19.35 9.54 4.34
C ALA A 324 -18.95 10.80 3.55
N ALA A 325 -17.80 11.39 3.85
CA ALA A 325 -17.26 12.52 3.08
C ALA A 325 -16.96 12.14 1.62
N LEU A 326 -16.31 11.01 1.40
CA LEU A 326 -16.05 10.50 0.04
C LEU A 326 -17.33 10.06 -0.68
N ALA A 327 -18.35 9.58 0.03
CA ALA A 327 -19.66 9.31 -0.55
C ALA A 327 -20.31 10.60 -1.08
N ALA A 328 -20.09 11.76 -0.44
CA ALA A 328 -20.54 13.05 -0.97
C ALA A 328 -19.82 13.42 -2.28
N THR A 329 -18.51 13.15 -2.40
CA THR A 329 -17.75 13.35 -3.66
C THR A 329 -18.34 12.49 -4.79
N LEU A 330 -18.74 11.24 -4.50
CA LEU A 330 -19.33 10.31 -5.46
C LEU A 330 -20.81 10.56 -5.77
N GLY A 331 -21.51 11.41 -5.01
CA GLY A 331 -22.96 11.58 -5.08
C GLY A 331 -23.74 10.35 -4.57
N GLY A 332 -23.14 9.58 -3.65
CA GLY A 332 -23.70 8.38 -3.03
C GLY A 332 -22.64 7.28 -2.90
N ILE A 333 -23.08 6.12 -2.41
CA ILE A 333 -22.18 4.95 -2.22
C ILE A 333 -22.97 3.67 -2.48
N GLU A 334 -22.35 2.72 -3.17
CA GLU A 334 -22.94 1.41 -3.48
C GLU A 334 -22.11 0.28 -2.88
N ARG A 335 -20.81 0.53 -2.64
CA ARG A 335 -19.89 -0.51 -2.16
C ARG A 335 -18.80 0.09 -1.29
N VAL A 336 -18.49 -0.61 -0.19
CA VAL A 336 -17.30 -0.41 0.62
C VAL A 336 -16.47 -1.70 0.60
N ILE A 337 -15.19 -1.59 0.28
CA ILE A 337 -14.26 -2.71 0.25
C ILE A 337 -13.18 -2.48 1.30
N PHE A 338 -13.07 -3.40 2.24
CA PHE A 338 -12.02 -3.42 3.25
C PHE A 338 -10.83 -4.24 2.76
N THR A 339 -9.63 -3.65 2.81
CA THR A 339 -8.36 -4.28 2.44
C THR A 339 -7.22 -3.79 3.32
N GLY A 340 -6.02 -4.32 3.15
CA GLY A 340 -4.90 -4.08 4.05
C GLY A 340 -5.01 -4.89 5.35
N GLY A 341 -3.94 -4.99 6.11
CA GLY A 341 -3.86 -5.93 7.25
C GLY A 341 -5.01 -5.82 8.25
N ILE A 342 -5.41 -4.60 8.64
CA ILE A 342 -6.55 -4.37 9.54
C ILE A 342 -7.87 -4.66 8.80
N GLY A 343 -8.02 -4.14 7.57
CA GLY A 343 -9.23 -4.33 6.77
C GLY A 343 -9.52 -5.80 6.49
N GLU A 344 -8.49 -6.61 6.30
CA GLU A 344 -8.60 -8.05 6.00
C GLU A 344 -8.78 -8.93 7.24
N HIS A 345 -8.10 -8.61 8.36
CA HIS A 345 -7.94 -9.53 9.48
C HIS A 345 -8.60 -9.07 10.81
N ALA A 346 -9.16 -7.84 10.86
CA ALA A 346 -9.81 -7.34 12.08
C ALA A 346 -11.35 -7.24 11.94
N PRO A 347 -12.11 -8.34 12.11
CA PRO A 347 -13.59 -8.32 11.99
C PRO A 347 -14.24 -7.37 12.97
N THR A 348 -13.69 -7.21 14.18
CA THR A 348 -14.18 -6.26 15.18
C THR A 348 -14.13 -4.82 14.66
N VAL A 349 -13.04 -4.42 14.01
CA VAL A 349 -12.90 -3.06 13.44
C VAL A 349 -13.86 -2.84 12.28
N ARG A 350 -14.00 -3.83 11.37
CA ARG A 350 -14.98 -3.74 10.27
C ARG A 350 -16.41 -3.56 10.80
N ARG A 351 -16.79 -4.29 11.85
CA ARG A 351 -18.09 -4.13 12.53
C ARG A 351 -18.25 -2.73 13.08
N MET A 352 -17.27 -2.23 13.86
CA MET A 352 -17.32 -0.88 14.45
C MET A 352 -17.50 0.21 13.38
N ILE A 353 -16.90 0.04 12.20
CA ILE A 353 -17.05 0.94 11.05
C ILE A 353 -18.46 0.79 10.43
N ALA A 354 -18.87 -0.44 10.14
CA ALA A 354 -20.16 -0.73 9.51
C ALA A 354 -21.34 -0.24 10.37
N ASP A 355 -21.27 -0.41 11.70
CA ASP A 355 -22.29 0.10 12.63
C ASP A 355 -22.49 1.62 12.51
N ARG A 356 -21.42 2.38 12.24
CA ARG A 356 -21.47 3.82 12.03
C ARG A 356 -21.95 4.23 10.65
N LEU A 357 -22.03 3.28 9.72
CA LEU A 357 -22.51 3.49 8.35
C LEU A 357 -23.95 2.98 8.15
N LYS A 358 -24.61 2.45 9.18
CA LYS A 358 -26.00 1.93 9.11
C LYS A 358 -26.98 2.96 8.56
N TRP A 359 -26.83 4.22 8.92
CA TRP A 359 -27.67 5.30 8.43
C TRP A 359 -27.55 5.57 6.91
N LEU A 360 -26.43 5.13 6.29
CA LEU A 360 -26.23 5.12 4.84
C LEU A 360 -26.78 3.86 4.18
N GLY A 361 -27.25 2.88 4.96
CA GLY A 361 -27.78 1.62 4.47
C GLY A 361 -26.80 0.46 4.50
N ALA A 362 -25.65 0.58 5.20
CA ALA A 362 -24.75 -0.53 5.43
C ALA A 362 -25.34 -1.47 6.50
N ASP A 363 -25.48 -2.76 6.16
CA ASP A 363 -25.92 -3.79 7.10
C ASP A 363 -24.97 -4.97 7.03
N LEU A 364 -24.27 -5.24 8.15
CA LEU A 364 -23.20 -6.23 8.23
C LEU A 364 -23.78 -7.61 8.58
N ASP A 365 -23.35 -8.64 7.86
CA ASP A 365 -23.52 -10.04 8.25
C ASP A 365 -22.39 -10.46 9.18
N GLU A 366 -22.71 -10.60 10.47
CA GLU A 366 -21.73 -10.90 11.52
C GLU A 366 -21.02 -12.24 11.30
N GLN A 367 -21.72 -13.26 10.82
CA GLN A 367 -21.14 -14.58 10.57
C GLN A 367 -20.19 -14.53 9.37
N ALA A 368 -20.59 -13.91 8.27
CA ALA A 368 -19.78 -13.73 7.09
C ALA A 368 -18.53 -12.89 7.41
N ASN A 369 -18.70 -11.81 8.21
CA ASN A 369 -17.61 -10.96 8.68
C ASN A 369 -16.60 -11.74 9.54
N ALA A 370 -17.06 -12.53 10.49
CA ALA A 370 -16.20 -13.32 11.38
C ALA A 370 -15.44 -14.43 10.63
N SER A 371 -16.09 -15.08 9.66
CA SER A 371 -15.46 -16.13 8.82
C SER A 371 -14.50 -15.58 7.76
N GLY A 372 -14.46 -14.26 7.56
CA GLY A 372 -13.62 -13.63 6.55
C GLY A 372 -14.09 -13.88 5.12
N ALA A 373 -15.41 -14.04 4.90
CA ALA A 373 -16.00 -14.13 3.58
C ALA A 373 -15.69 -12.90 2.72
N THR A 374 -15.77 -13.03 1.39
CA THR A 374 -15.58 -11.90 0.48
C THR A 374 -16.71 -10.88 0.63
N THR A 375 -17.96 -11.32 0.60
CA THR A 375 -19.12 -10.46 0.89
C THR A 375 -19.47 -10.60 2.37
N ILE A 376 -19.51 -9.49 3.07
CA ILE A 376 -19.75 -9.39 4.51
C ILE A 376 -20.97 -8.52 4.85
N SER A 377 -21.78 -8.14 3.86
CA SER A 377 -23.07 -7.50 4.05
C SER A 377 -24.20 -8.49 4.00
N THR A 378 -25.32 -8.19 4.70
CA THR A 378 -26.58 -8.93 4.58
C THR A 378 -27.16 -8.75 3.17
N ARG A 379 -28.16 -9.57 2.82
CA ARG A 379 -28.90 -9.45 1.54
C ARG A 379 -29.79 -8.20 1.49
N THR A 380 -30.13 -7.64 2.62
CA THR A 380 -30.97 -6.43 2.76
C THR A 380 -30.16 -5.15 2.81
N SER A 381 -28.84 -5.24 2.87
CA SER A 381 -27.95 -4.10 2.86
C SER A 381 -28.06 -3.31 1.55
N SER A 382 -28.24 -2.00 1.63
CA SER A 382 -28.24 -1.12 0.46
C SER A 382 -26.81 -0.83 -0.04
N ILE A 383 -25.80 -1.05 0.80
CA ILE A 383 -24.39 -0.92 0.48
C ILE A 383 -23.72 -2.30 0.55
N LEU A 384 -23.11 -2.74 -0.53
CA LEU A 384 -22.33 -3.96 -0.53
C LEU A 384 -21.06 -3.77 0.28
N LEU A 385 -20.90 -4.54 1.36
CA LEU A 385 -19.68 -4.57 2.15
C LEU A 385 -18.85 -5.79 1.74
N GLU A 386 -17.59 -5.57 1.39
CA GLU A 386 -16.68 -6.63 0.98
C GLU A 386 -15.36 -6.57 1.75
N ARG A 387 -14.73 -7.73 1.89
CA ARG A 387 -13.34 -7.89 2.30
C ARG A 387 -12.56 -8.50 1.13
N ARG A 388 -11.48 -7.84 0.71
CA ARG A 388 -10.60 -8.34 -0.37
C ARG A 388 -9.15 -8.17 0.03
N SER A 389 -8.32 -9.15 -0.30
CA SER A 389 -6.87 -9.05 -0.08
C SER A 389 -6.21 -8.22 -1.18
N THR A 390 -5.36 -7.29 -0.76
CA THR A 390 -4.54 -6.56 -1.72
C THR A 390 -3.37 -7.42 -2.22
N GLN A 391 -2.94 -7.18 -3.46
CA GLN A 391 -1.86 -7.90 -4.14
C GLN A 391 -0.90 -6.90 -4.79
N GLU A 392 -0.25 -6.07 -3.98
CA GLU A 392 0.61 -4.98 -4.44
C GLU A 392 1.81 -5.52 -5.24
N GLU A 393 2.44 -6.59 -4.76
CA GLU A 393 3.58 -7.22 -5.41
C GLU A 393 3.19 -7.77 -6.81
N LEU A 394 1.97 -8.29 -6.96
CA LEU A 394 1.46 -8.72 -8.26
C LEU A 394 1.28 -7.53 -9.22
N MET A 395 0.82 -6.37 -8.72
CA MET A 395 0.72 -5.16 -9.56
C MET A 395 2.09 -4.72 -10.04
N ILE A 396 3.08 -4.71 -9.16
CA ILE A 396 4.47 -4.40 -9.52
C ILE A 396 4.98 -5.37 -10.59
N ALA A 397 4.71 -6.67 -10.44
CA ALA A 397 5.11 -7.68 -11.42
C ALA A 397 4.42 -7.49 -12.78
N ARG A 398 3.11 -7.16 -12.80
CA ARG A 398 2.36 -6.81 -14.02
C ARG A 398 2.96 -5.62 -14.74
N HIS A 399 3.30 -4.56 -14.02
CA HIS A 399 3.97 -3.38 -14.57
C HIS A 399 5.33 -3.74 -15.16
N ALA A 400 6.11 -4.59 -14.50
CA ALA A 400 7.40 -5.04 -15.00
C ALA A 400 7.26 -5.91 -16.27
N VAL A 401 6.26 -6.80 -16.32
CA VAL A 401 5.94 -7.57 -17.55
C VAL A 401 5.60 -6.63 -18.69
N ALA A 402 4.67 -5.69 -18.48
CA ALA A 402 4.26 -4.74 -19.51
C ALA A 402 5.42 -3.86 -19.99
N PHE A 403 6.35 -3.53 -19.10
CA PHE A 403 7.56 -2.77 -19.43
C PHE A 403 8.55 -3.59 -20.26
N LEU A 404 8.76 -4.88 -19.94
CA LEU A 404 9.68 -5.75 -20.67
C LEU A 404 9.19 -6.16 -22.08
N HIS A 405 7.91 -5.93 -22.38
CA HIS A 405 7.30 -6.20 -23.69
C HIS A 405 7.38 -4.99 -24.64
N LYS A 406 7.77 -3.79 -24.14
CA LYS A 406 8.02 -2.57 -24.95
C LYS A 406 9.43 -2.57 -25.52
#